data_077143b2358b85c837e660e466fb8926
#
_entry.id   077143b2358b85c837e660e466fb8926
#
_cell.length_a   1.000
_cell.length_b   1.000
_cell.length_c   1.000
_cell.angle_alpha   90.00
_cell.angle_beta   90.00
_cell.angle_gamma   90.00
#
_symmetry.space_group_name_H-M   'P 1'
#
loop_
_entity.id
_entity.type
_entity.pdbx_description
1 polymer ?
#
loop_
_entity_poly.entity_id
_entity_poly.type
_entity_poly.pdbx_seq_one_letter_code
_entity_poly.pdbx_strand_id
1 'polypeptide(L)'
;MKFLDLFAGIGGFRLGLESQGHKCLGFCEIDKFARTSYKAMFNTEGEIEYHDIKEVTDHDFRQFRGQVDIICGGFPCQAFSLAGRRLGFEDTRGTLFFEIARAAKQIQPRFLFLENVKGLLNHDEGRTFATILSTMDELGYDVEWQVLNSKDFQVPQNRERVFIIGHSRRYRSRFIFPLRRENSPAHLERLGNINPSKRGLNGEVYLTSGLAPTLTRGKGEGAKIAIPVLTTDRLEKRQHGRRFKDNQDPMFTLTSQDRHGVVVAGNLPTRFDQTGRVFDISG
;
A
#
# COMPACT_ATOMS: atom_id res chain seq x y z
N MET A 1 0.62 -20.59 11.75
CA MET A 1 0.16 -21.08 10.44
C MET A 1 1.27 -20.88 9.42
N LYS A 2 1.23 -21.62 8.32
CA LYS A 2 2.17 -21.45 7.20
C LYS A 2 1.50 -20.73 6.04
N PHE A 3 2.21 -19.84 5.35
CA PHE A 3 1.61 -19.04 4.27
C PHE A 3 2.48 -19.00 3.01
N LEU A 4 1.81 -18.67 1.91
CA LEU A 4 2.39 -18.36 0.60
C LEU A 4 2.04 -16.91 0.27
N ASP A 5 3.07 -16.08 -0.04
CA ASP A 5 2.93 -14.65 -0.32
C ASP A 5 2.94 -14.40 -1.84
N LEU A 6 1.77 -14.18 -2.42
CA LEU A 6 1.61 -13.94 -3.86
C LEU A 6 1.51 -12.44 -4.12
N PHE A 7 2.14 -11.95 -5.20
CA PHE A 7 2.28 -10.51 -5.47
C PHE A 7 2.93 -9.77 -4.29
N ALA A 8 4.00 -10.37 -3.78
CA ALA A 8 4.59 -10.07 -2.49
C ALA A 8 5.07 -8.61 -2.34
N GLY A 9 5.40 -7.94 -3.46
CA GLY A 9 5.96 -6.59 -3.43
C GLY A 9 7.24 -6.55 -2.58
N ILE A 10 7.26 -5.67 -1.60
CA ILE A 10 8.36 -5.58 -0.61
C ILE A 10 8.05 -6.35 0.69
N GLY A 11 6.94 -7.13 0.75
CA GLY A 11 6.65 -8.02 1.87
C GLY A 11 5.73 -7.45 2.97
N GLY A 12 4.79 -6.58 2.63
CA GLY A 12 3.86 -6.02 3.62
C GLY A 12 3.01 -7.08 4.33
N PHE A 13 2.47 -8.06 3.61
CA PHE A 13 1.74 -9.19 4.19
C PHE A 13 2.66 -10.05 5.06
N ARG A 14 3.86 -10.36 4.56
CA ARG A 14 4.83 -11.16 5.28
C ARG A 14 5.19 -10.52 6.61
N LEU A 15 5.51 -9.22 6.62
CA LEU A 15 5.84 -8.50 7.85
C LEU A 15 4.74 -8.65 8.91
N GLY A 16 3.48 -8.46 8.49
CA GLY A 16 2.33 -8.61 9.39
C GLY A 16 2.14 -10.04 9.89
N LEU A 17 2.23 -11.02 9.00
CA LEU A 17 2.02 -12.43 9.35
C LEU A 17 3.16 -12.98 10.22
N GLU A 18 4.41 -12.68 9.90
CA GLU A 18 5.57 -13.12 10.70
C GLU A 18 5.59 -12.48 12.09
N SER A 19 5.13 -11.23 12.24
CA SER A 19 5.00 -10.59 13.56
C SER A 19 4.05 -11.36 14.50
N GLN A 20 3.14 -12.16 13.94
CA GLN A 20 2.21 -13.02 14.66
C GLN A 20 2.67 -14.49 14.72
N GLY A 21 3.94 -14.77 14.42
CA GLY A 21 4.53 -16.10 14.48
C GLY A 21 4.10 -17.05 13.34
N HIS A 22 3.61 -16.51 12.23
CA HIS A 22 3.35 -17.32 11.03
C HIS A 22 4.62 -17.50 10.22
N LYS A 23 4.71 -18.58 9.43
CA LYS A 23 5.92 -18.93 8.66
C LYS A 23 5.64 -18.84 7.17
N CYS A 24 6.47 -18.08 6.43
CA CYS A 24 6.48 -18.09 4.97
C CYS A 24 7.07 -19.42 4.45
N LEU A 25 6.44 -19.99 3.42
CA LEU A 25 6.97 -21.16 2.70
C LEU A 25 7.48 -20.79 1.31
N GLY A 26 7.06 -19.67 0.79
CA GLY A 26 7.48 -19.18 -0.52
C GLY A 26 6.76 -17.89 -0.89
N PHE A 27 7.25 -17.24 -1.91
CA PHE A 27 6.70 -15.98 -2.40
C PHE A 27 6.77 -15.89 -3.93
N CYS A 28 5.92 -15.03 -4.49
CA CYS A 28 5.88 -14.73 -5.91
C CYS A 28 5.84 -13.22 -6.13
N GLU A 29 6.82 -12.68 -6.88
CA GLU A 29 6.87 -11.27 -7.23
C GLU A 29 7.60 -11.08 -8.57
N ILE A 30 6.97 -10.41 -9.53
CA ILE A 30 7.50 -10.23 -10.88
C ILE A 30 8.54 -9.09 -10.94
N ASP A 31 8.39 -8.06 -10.12
CA ASP A 31 9.30 -6.91 -10.14
C ASP A 31 10.64 -7.26 -9.47
N LYS A 32 11.72 -7.17 -10.26
CA LYS A 32 13.08 -7.48 -9.79
C LYS A 32 13.52 -6.63 -8.59
N PHE A 33 13.14 -5.36 -8.56
CA PHE A 33 13.57 -4.45 -7.51
C PHE A 33 12.79 -4.71 -6.21
N ALA A 34 11.49 -5.00 -6.33
CA ALA A 34 10.67 -5.43 -5.19
C ALA A 34 11.23 -6.73 -4.59
N ARG A 35 11.56 -7.75 -5.42
CA ARG A 35 12.20 -8.99 -4.95
C ARG A 35 13.54 -8.75 -4.25
N THR A 36 14.37 -7.86 -4.80
CA THR A 36 15.65 -7.52 -4.16
C THR A 36 15.42 -6.91 -2.78
N SER A 37 14.46 -6.00 -2.63
CA SER A 37 14.10 -5.40 -1.35
C SER A 37 13.52 -6.44 -0.39
N TYR A 38 12.64 -7.32 -0.88
CA TYR A 38 12.05 -8.40 -0.11
C TYR A 38 13.12 -9.32 0.50
N LYS A 39 14.06 -9.77 -0.33
CA LYS A 39 15.18 -10.65 0.10
C LYS A 39 16.18 -9.95 1.02
N ALA A 40 16.28 -8.62 0.95
CA ALA A 40 17.08 -7.84 1.88
C ALA A 40 16.42 -7.66 3.25
N MET A 41 15.08 -7.67 3.30
CA MET A 41 14.31 -7.47 4.53
C MET A 41 14.04 -8.79 5.28
N PHE A 42 13.95 -9.90 4.58
CA PHE A 42 13.54 -11.20 5.16
C PHE A 42 14.57 -12.29 4.87
N ASN A 43 14.70 -13.22 5.80
CA ASN A 43 15.43 -14.45 5.52
C ASN A 43 14.56 -15.37 4.65
N THR A 44 14.96 -15.57 3.41
CA THR A 44 14.25 -16.40 2.43
C THR A 44 14.94 -17.73 2.15
N GLU A 45 15.92 -18.11 2.99
CA GLU A 45 16.66 -19.36 2.84
C GLU A 45 15.75 -20.58 3.01
N GLY A 46 15.76 -21.46 2.02
CA GLY A 46 14.90 -22.64 1.98
C GLY A 46 13.44 -22.38 1.56
N GLU A 47 13.08 -21.16 1.21
CA GLU A 47 11.77 -20.82 0.68
C GLU A 47 11.73 -20.97 -0.84
N ILE A 48 10.53 -21.20 -1.39
CA ILE A 48 10.33 -21.28 -2.84
C ILE A 48 10.10 -19.86 -3.37
N GLU A 49 10.94 -19.44 -4.31
CA GLU A 49 10.83 -18.17 -5.01
C GLU A 49 10.23 -18.38 -6.41
N TYR A 50 9.11 -17.72 -6.70
CA TYR A 50 8.52 -17.61 -8.03
C TYR A 50 8.61 -16.17 -8.53
N HIS A 51 8.76 -16.02 -9.86
CA HIS A 51 8.82 -14.70 -10.49
C HIS A 51 7.45 -14.32 -11.08
N ASP A 52 7.07 -14.90 -12.20
CA ASP A 52 5.75 -14.67 -12.80
C ASP A 52 4.78 -15.78 -12.37
N ILE A 53 3.70 -15.39 -11.71
CA ILE A 53 2.66 -16.32 -11.26
C ILE A 53 2.03 -17.12 -12.42
N LYS A 54 2.05 -16.57 -13.65
CA LYS A 54 1.52 -17.24 -14.84
C LYS A 54 2.38 -18.40 -15.28
N GLU A 55 3.67 -18.40 -14.92
CA GLU A 55 4.62 -19.48 -15.24
C GLU A 55 4.56 -20.60 -14.18
N VAL A 56 3.97 -20.35 -13.00
CA VAL A 56 3.80 -21.36 -11.96
C VAL A 56 2.75 -22.37 -12.41
N THR A 57 3.12 -23.64 -12.49
CA THR A 57 2.19 -24.69 -12.95
C THR A 57 1.24 -25.14 -11.83
N ASP A 58 0.14 -25.79 -12.23
CA ASP A 58 -0.78 -26.42 -11.26
C ASP A 58 -0.09 -27.50 -10.43
N HIS A 59 0.93 -28.15 -10.98
CA HIS A 59 1.74 -29.12 -10.27
C HIS A 59 2.55 -28.45 -9.15
N ASP A 60 3.15 -27.30 -9.43
CA ASP A 60 3.92 -26.54 -8.44
C ASP A 60 3.02 -26.07 -7.29
N PHE A 61 1.83 -25.59 -7.58
CA PHE A 61 0.88 -25.23 -6.54
C PHE A 61 0.41 -26.45 -5.72
N ARG A 62 0.20 -27.60 -6.34
CA ARG A 62 -0.21 -28.83 -5.62
C ARG A 62 0.79 -29.29 -4.58
N GLN A 63 2.06 -29.00 -4.75
CA GLN A 63 3.10 -29.34 -3.76
C GLN A 63 2.84 -28.68 -2.39
N PHE A 64 2.16 -27.54 -2.37
CA PHE A 64 1.80 -26.82 -1.14
C PHE A 64 0.52 -27.33 -0.47
N ARG A 65 -0.22 -28.26 -1.11
CA ARG A 65 -1.47 -28.81 -0.56
C ARG A 65 -1.22 -29.50 0.78
N GLY A 66 -1.98 -29.09 1.81
CA GLY A 66 -1.80 -29.58 3.18
C GLY A 66 -0.60 -29.01 3.91
N GLN A 67 0.20 -28.17 3.27
CA GLN A 67 1.34 -27.49 3.89
C GLN A 67 1.07 -26.00 4.14
N VAL A 68 0.28 -25.35 3.26
CA VAL A 68 -0.05 -23.94 3.34
C VAL A 68 -1.44 -23.75 3.92
N ASP A 69 -1.52 -22.98 4.99
CA ASP A 69 -2.77 -22.60 5.65
C ASP A 69 -3.37 -21.34 5.06
N ILE A 70 -2.51 -20.38 4.62
CA ILE A 70 -2.92 -19.06 4.14
C ILE A 70 -2.27 -18.80 2.78
N ILE A 71 -3.05 -18.37 1.80
CA ILE A 71 -2.54 -17.63 0.64
C ILE A 71 -2.83 -16.16 0.91
N CYS A 72 -1.80 -15.32 0.89
CA CYS A 72 -1.96 -13.87 0.96
C CYS A 72 -1.44 -13.18 -0.31
N GLY A 73 -1.93 -11.97 -0.59
CA GLY A 73 -1.43 -11.19 -1.71
C GLY A 73 -2.24 -9.97 -2.08
N GLY A 74 -1.52 -8.93 -2.54
CA GLY A 74 -2.09 -7.70 -3.08
C GLY A 74 -2.08 -7.73 -4.61
N PHE A 75 -3.11 -8.26 -5.23
CA PHE A 75 -3.17 -8.37 -6.68
C PHE A 75 -3.53 -7.03 -7.34
N PRO A 76 -3.00 -6.72 -8.55
CA PRO A 76 -3.33 -5.49 -9.24
C PRO A 76 -4.79 -5.46 -9.71
N CYS A 77 -5.44 -4.28 -9.59
CA CYS A 77 -6.78 -4.05 -10.11
C CYS A 77 -6.72 -4.00 -11.64
N GLN A 78 -7.22 -5.02 -12.29
CA GLN A 78 -7.34 -5.11 -13.75
C GLN A 78 -8.79 -5.37 -14.14
N ALA A 79 -9.23 -4.77 -15.25
CA ALA A 79 -10.56 -5.06 -15.80
C ALA A 79 -10.67 -6.53 -16.22
N PHE A 80 -11.75 -7.18 -15.83
CA PHE A 80 -12.09 -8.48 -16.38
C PHE A 80 -12.63 -8.29 -17.80
N SER A 81 -12.07 -8.96 -18.79
CA SER A 81 -12.61 -8.91 -20.15
C SER A 81 -14.00 -9.55 -20.16
N LEU A 82 -14.95 -8.88 -20.83
CA LEU A 82 -16.35 -9.32 -20.92
C LEU A 82 -16.54 -10.69 -21.62
N ALA A 83 -15.49 -11.20 -22.29
CA ALA A 83 -15.56 -12.46 -23.03
C ALA A 83 -15.79 -13.70 -22.14
N GLY A 84 -15.41 -13.63 -20.85
CA GLY A 84 -15.56 -14.75 -19.91
C GLY A 84 -16.92 -14.91 -19.24
N ARG A 85 -17.95 -14.11 -19.57
CA ARG A 85 -19.24 -14.09 -18.87
C ARG A 85 -20.09 -15.36 -18.98
N ARG A 86 -19.74 -16.31 -19.84
CA ARG A 86 -20.62 -17.47 -20.11
C ARG A 86 -19.99 -18.84 -19.86
N LEU A 87 -18.70 -18.94 -19.52
CA LEU A 87 -17.98 -20.20 -19.59
C LEU A 87 -17.34 -20.68 -18.28
N GLY A 88 -17.61 -20.02 -17.16
CA GLY A 88 -17.11 -20.44 -15.83
C GLY A 88 -15.62 -20.17 -15.60
N PHE A 89 -15.08 -20.74 -14.51
CA PHE A 89 -13.72 -20.54 -14.01
C PHE A 89 -12.60 -20.81 -15.02
N GLU A 90 -12.82 -21.68 -16.01
CA GLU A 90 -11.74 -22.10 -16.92
C GLU A 90 -11.44 -21.12 -18.06
N ASP A 91 -12.39 -20.24 -18.41
CA ASP A 91 -12.26 -19.34 -19.58
C ASP A 91 -11.85 -17.91 -19.23
N THR A 92 -11.76 -17.59 -17.94
CA THR A 92 -11.34 -16.27 -17.44
C THR A 92 -9.82 -16.15 -17.24
N ARG A 93 -9.06 -17.10 -17.78
CA ARG A 93 -7.60 -17.11 -17.76
C ARG A 93 -7.03 -15.85 -18.41
N GLY A 94 -6.52 -14.92 -17.58
CA GLY A 94 -5.85 -13.71 -18.08
C GLY A 94 -5.75 -12.57 -17.08
N THR A 95 -6.56 -12.54 -16.04
CA THR A 95 -6.40 -11.57 -14.98
C THR A 95 -5.70 -12.19 -13.77
N LEU A 96 -4.89 -11.39 -13.10
CA LEU A 96 -4.02 -11.88 -12.03
C LEU A 96 -4.79 -12.39 -10.79
N PHE A 97 -6.03 -11.97 -10.59
CA PHE A 97 -6.90 -12.56 -9.58
C PHE A 97 -7.19 -14.05 -9.85
N PHE A 98 -7.39 -14.44 -11.12
CA PHE A 98 -7.66 -15.85 -11.44
C PHE A 98 -6.43 -16.74 -11.26
N GLU A 99 -5.22 -16.18 -11.26
CA GLU A 99 -4.04 -16.92 -10.86
C GLU A 99 -4.06 -17.24 -9.35
N ILE A 100 -4.55 -16.32 -8.51
CA ILE A 100 -4.80 -16.61 -7.08
C ILE A 100 -5.88 -17.69 -6.95
N ALA A 101 -6.96 -17.58 -7.70
CA ALA A 101 -8.04 -18.57 -7.69
C ALA A 101 -7.55 -19.95 -8.13
N ARG A 102 -6.67 -20.02 -9.15
CA ARG A 102 -6.01 -21.25 -9.59
C ARG A 102 -5.11 -21.83 -8.50
N ALA A 103 -4.30 -21.00 -7.85
CA ALA A 103 -3.49 -21.41 -6.71
C ALA A 103 -4.37 -21.95 -5.58
N ALA A 104 -5.45 -21.25 -5.22
CA ALA A 104 -6.39 -21.64 -4.18
C ALA A 104 -7.05 -22.99 -4.50
N LYS A 105 -7.44 -23.24 -5.77
CA LYS A 105 -8.01 -24.51 -6.24
C LYS A 105 -7.04 -25.69 -6.05
N GLN A 106 -5.76 -25.46 -6.31
CA GLN A 106 -4.73 -26.51 -6.23
C GLN A 106 -4.26 -26.74 -4.78
N ILE A 107 -4.02 -25.69 -4.04
CA ILE A 107 -3.45 -25.72 -2.68
C ILE A 107 -4.53 -26.07 -1.63
N GLN A 108 -5.74 -25.52 -1.80
CA GLN A 108 -6.87 -25.62 -0.89
C GLN A 108 -6.53 -25.11 0.53
N PRO A 109 -6.00 -23.87 0.66
CA PRO A 109 -5.62 -23.33 1.95
C PRO A 109 -6.84 -23.09 2.84
N ARG A 110 -6.61 -22.96 4.12
CA ARG A 110 -7.65 -22.64 5.10
C ARG A 110 -8.19 -21.22 4.92
N PHE A 111 -7.29 -20.29 4.57
CA PHE A 111 -7.62 -18.88 4.40
C PHE A 111 -7.04 -18.30 3.10
N LEU A 112 -7.81 -17.38 2.52
CA LEU A 112 -7.31 -16.43 1.52
C LEU A 112 -7.30 -15.06 2.18
N PHE A 113 -6.17 -14.35 2.14
CA PHE A 113 -6.03 -13.02 2.71
C PHE A 113 -5.54 -12.04 1.65
N LEU A 114 -6.48 -11.34 1.03
CA LEU A 114 -6.23 -10.56 -0.17
C LEU A 114 -6.39 -9.06 0.08
N GLU A 115 -5.67 -8.26 -0.68
CA GLU A 115 -5.76 -6.80 -0.63
C GLU A 115 -5.92 -6.22 -2.03
N ASN A 116 -6.65 -5.11 -2.09
CA ASN A 116 -6.73 -4.30 -3.29
C ASN A 116 -7.02 -2.83 -2.97
N VAL A 117 -6.96 -1.98 -3.98
CA VAL A 117 -7.40 -0.59 -3.84
C VAL A 117 -8.89 -0.51 -3.58
N LYS A 118 -9.36 0.48 -2.80
CA LYS A 118 -10.78 0.71 -2.52
C LYS A 118 -11.63 0.81 -3.80
N GLY A 119 -11.05 1.36 -4.88
CA GLY A 119 -11.72 1.47 -6.18
C GLY A 119 -12.18 0.15 -6.79
N LEU A 120 -11.64 -1.00 -6.35
CA LEU A 120 -12.09 -2.32 -6.76
C LEU A 120 -13.60 -2.53 -6.52
N LEU A 121 -14.14 -1.99 -5.42
CA LEU A 121 -15.55 -2.16 -5.06
C LEU A 121 -16.52 -1.55 -6.07
N ASN A 122 -16.10 -0.46 -6.74
CA ASN A 122 -16.91 0.24 -7.73
C ASN A 122 -16.41 0.02 -9.17
N HIS A 123 -15.35 -0.77 -9.35
CA HIS A 123 -14.79 -1.04 -10.67
C HIS A 123 -15.79 -1.78 -11.54
N ASP A 124 -15.99 -1.28 -12.78
CA ASP A 124 -16.96 -1.82 -13.73
C ASP A 124 -18.37 -1.94 -13.10
N GLU A 125 -18.85 -0.86 -12.45
CA GLU A 125 -20.15 -0.81 -11.75
C GLU A 125 -20.32 -1.90 -10.68
N GLY A 126 -19.20 -2.32 -10.05
CA GLY A 126 -19.19 -3.39 -9.04
C GLY A 126 -19.10 -4.80 -9.61
N ARG A 127 -19.19 -4.98 -10.92
CA ARG A 127 -19.17 -6.31 -11.56
C ARG A 127 -17.86 -7.07 -11.31
N THR A 128 -16.74 -6.35 -11.30
CA THR A 128 -15.43 -6.95 -10.98
C THR A 128 -15.41 -7.55 -9.59
N PHE A 129 -15.89 -6.83 -8.60
CA PHE A 129 -15.94 -7.32 -7.23
C PHE A 129 -16.93 -8.48 -7.05
N ALA A 130 -18.10 -8.38 -7.68
CA ALA A 130 -19.09 -9.48 -7.70
C ALA A 130 -18.50 -10.75 -8.30
N THR A 131 -17.70 -10.66 -9.37
CA THR A 131 -17.01 -11.81 -9.98
C THR A 131 -15.98 -12.43 -9.01
N ILE A 132 -15.22 -11.61 -8.27
CA ILE A 132 -14.30 -12.10 -7.25
C ILE A 132 -15.06 -12.91 -6.18
N LEU A 133 -16.16 -12.36 -5.66
CA LEU A 133 -16.97 -13.02 -4.63
C LEU A 133 -17.55 -14.34 -5.15
N SER A 134 -18.12 -14.36 -6.35
CA SER A 134 -18.66 -15.58 -6.98
C SER A 134 -17.58 -16.65 -7.17
N THR A 135 -16.41 -16.26 -7.65
CA THR A 135 -15.28 -17.19 -7.83
C THR A 135 -14.81 -17.79 -6.50
N MET A 136 -14.73 -16.98 -5.44
CA MET A 136 -14.36 -17.47 -4.12
C MET A 136 -15.43 -18.40 -3.55
N ASP A 137 -16.72 -18.11 -3.78
CA ASP A 137 -17.83 -18.97 -3.39
C ASP A 137 -17.77 -20.33 -4.10
N GLU A 138 -17.53 -20.35 -5.42
CA GLU A 138 -17.36 -21.56 -6.23
C GLU A 138 -16.16 -22.41 -5.75
N LEU A 139 -15.11 -21.77 -5.24
CA LEU A 139 -13.95 -22.45 -4.63
C LEU A 139 -14.22 -22.98 -3.22
N GLY A 140 -15.40 -22.71 -2.66
CA GLY A 140 -15.81 -23.18 -1.33
C GLY A 140 -15.35 -22.30 -0.17
N TYR A 141 -15.27 -20.99 -0.38
CA TYR A 141 -14.93 -20.02 0.66
C TYR A 141 -16.13 -19.16 1.03
N ASP A 142 -16.36 -18.97 2.31
CA ASP A 142 -17.17 -17.88 2.83
C ASP A 142 -16.30 -16.63 2.89
N VAL A 143 -16.83 -15.47 2.46
CA VAL A 143 -16.03 -14.28 2.23
C VAL A 143 -16.52 -13.12 3.10
N GLU A 144 -15.60 -12.47 3.77
CA GLU A 144 -15.80 -11.19 4.41
C GLU A 144 -14.83 -10.15 3.87
N TRP A 145 -15.20 -8.88 3.92
CA TRP A 145 -14.33 -7.80 3.50
C TRP A 145 -14.56 -6.52 4.28
N GLN A 146 -13.53 -5.69 4.37
CA GLN A 146 -13.62 -4.37 4.98
C GLN A 146 -12.64 -3.41 4.30
N VAL A 147 -13.05 -2.15 4.14
CA VAL A 147 -12.12 -1.08 3.77
C VAL A 147 -11.47 -0.57 5.05
N LEU A 148 -10.15 -0.66 5.09
CA LEU A 148 -9.33 -0.16 6.18
C LEU A 148 -8.46 0.99 5.68
N ASN A 149 -8.17 1.94 6.56
CA ASN A 149 -7.25 3.03 6.27
C ASN A 149 -6.07 2.96 7.24
N SER A 150 -4.85 2.97 6.72
CA SER A 150 -3.64 2.85 7.55
C SER A 150 -3.54 3.91 8.65
N LYS A 151 -4.10 5.12 8.42
CA LYS A 151 -4.15 6.18 9.44
C LYS A 151 -4.93 5.79 10.71
N ASP A 152 -5.89 4.86 10.57
CA ASP A 152 -6.71 4.40 11.69
C ASP A 152 -5.98 3.36 12.56
N PHE A 153 -4.74 2.97 12.15
CA PHE A 153 -3.88 1.98 12.80
C PHE A 153 -2.48 2.56 13.11
N GLN A 154 -2.42 3.83 13.50
CA GLN A 154 -1.21 4.55 13.93
C GLN A 154 -0.11 4.67 12.86
N VAL A 155 -0.42 4.39 11.60
CA VAL A 155 0.51 4.62 10.49
C VAL A 155 0.26 6.03 9.94
N PRO A 156 1.26 6.92 9.87
CA PRO A 156 1.10 8.31 9.40
C PRO A 156 0.92 8.39 7.89
N GLN A 157 -0.02 7.62 7.34
CA GLN A 157 -0.32 7.56 5.91
C GLN A 157 -1.83 7.40 5.68
N ASN A 158 -2.40 8.27 4.87
CA ASN A 158 -3.80 8.13 4.42
C ASN A 158 -3.86 7.16 3.23
N ARG A 159 -4.06 5.86 3.51
CA ARG A 159 -4.09 4.81 2.50
C ARG A 159 -5.28 3.88 2.75
N GLU A 160 -6.32 4.03 1.94
CA GLU A 160 -7.48 3.14 1.98
C GLU A 160 -7.26 1.90 1.12
N ARG A 161 -7.55 0.74 1.69
CA ARG A 161 -7.48 -0.55 0.99
C ARG A 161 -8.66 -1.44 1.38
N VAL A 162 -9.19 -2.17 0.44
CA VAL A 162 -10.11 -3.25 0.73
C VAL A 162 -9.31 -4.52 1.05
N PHE A 163 -9.55 -5.07 2.23
CA PHE A 163 -9.06 -6.38 2.62
C PHE A 163 -10.20 -7.38 2.46
N ILE A 164 -9.90 -8.52 1.87
CA ILE A 164 -10.84 -9.59 1.56
C ILE A 164 -10.32 -10.85 2.21
N ILE A 165 -11.13 -11.49 3.04
CA ILE A 165 -10.76 -12.74 3.72
C ILE A 165 -11.72 -13.84 3.27
N GLY A 166 -11.16 -14.90 2.69
CA GLY A 166 -11.86 -16.12 2.39
C GLY A 166 -11.63 -17.17 3.47
N HIS A 167 -12.70 -17.72 3.99
CA HIS A 167 -12.72 -18.79 4.98
C HIS A 167 -13.14 -20.09 4.30
N SER A 168 -12.25 -21.05 4.21
CA SER A 168 -12.59 -22.35 3.61
C SER A 168 -13.68 -23.05 4.43
N ARG A 169 -14.79 -23.42 3.78
CA ARG A 169 -15.92 -24.15 4.38
C ARG A 169 -15.55 -25.54 4.93
N ARG A 170 -14.36 -26.03 4.59
CA ARG A 170 -13.83 -27.28 5.15
C ARG A 170 -13.39 -27.15 6.62
N TYR A 171 -13.18 -25.91 7.09
CA TYR A 171 -12.69 -25.62 8.42
C TYR A 171 -13.66 -24.71 9.16
N ARG A 172 -13.88 -24.96 10.44
CA ARG A 172 -14.59 -24.00 11.28
C ARG A 172 -13.70 -22.81 11.55
N SER A 173 -14.16 -21.61 11.21
CA SER A 173 -13.50 -20.35 11.53
C SER A 173 -14.52 -19.31 11.96
N ARG A 174 -14.06 -18.25 12.63
CA ARG A 174 -14.88 -17.09 12.97
C ARG A 174 -14.52 -15.96 12.03
N PHE A 175 -15.50 -15.15 11.66
CA PHE A 175 -15.27 -13.92 10.96
C PHE A 175 -14.45 -12.96 11.83
N ILE A 176 -13.59 -12.19 11.18
CA ILE A 176 -12.64 -11.27 11.79
C ILE A 176 -13.19 -9.84 11.75
N PHE A 177 -13.91 -9.49 10.70
CA PHE A 177 -14.48 -8.16 10.52
C PHE A 177 -15.82 -8.01 11.26
N PRO A 178 -16.16 -6.81 11.72
CA PRO A 178 -15.45 -5.56 11.52
C PRO A 178 -14.31 -5.33 12.54
N LEU A 179 -13.15 -4.93 12.02
CA LEU A 179 -12.10 -4.32 12.83
C LEU A 179 -12.49 -2.88 13.12
N ARG A 180 -12.43 -2.47 14.38
CA ARG A 180 -12.73 -1.09 14.80
C ARG A 180 -11.47 -0.25 14.86
N ARG A 181 -11.61 1.05 14.67
CA ARG A 181 -10.57 2.05 14.90
C ARG A 181 -9.99 1.90 16.30
N GLU A 182 -8.66 1.88 16.40
CA GLU A 182 -8.00 2.19 17.66
C GLU A 182 -8.12 3.70 17.93
N ASN A 183 -8.43 4.05 19.17
CA ASN A 183 -8.80 5.40 19.60
C ASN A 183 -7.63 6.40 19.47
N SER A 184 -7.33 6.86 18.31
CA SER A 184 -6.67 8.16 18.06
C SER A 184 -6.71 8.45 16.57
N PRO A 185 -7.54 9.40 16.10
CA PRO A 185 -7.50 9.81 14.71
C PRO A 185 -6.19 10.56 14.50
N ALA A 186 -5.27 9.94 13.82
CA ALA A 186 -4.16 10.67 13.26
C ALA A 186 -4.74 11.67 12.24
N HIS A 187 -4.53 12.97 12.46
CA HIS A 187 -5.14 14.03 11.66
C HIS A 187 -4.22 14.45 10.53
N LEU A 188 -4.79 14.51 9.31
CA LEU A 188 -4.09 15.04 8.14
C LEU A 188 -4.35 16.55 8.11
N GLU A 189 -3.37 17.36 8.49
CA GLU A 189 -3.53 18.80 8.51
C GLU A 189 -2.98 19.42 7.23
N ARG A 190 -3.89 19.79 6.34
CA ARG A 190 -3.58 20.41 5.06
C ARG A 190 -3.51 21.91 5.20
N LEU A 191 -2.37 22.52 4.86
CA LEU A 191 -2.18 23.96 4.85
C LEU A 191 -2.72 24.64 3.60
N GLY A 192 -2.62 23.98 2.43
CA GLY A 192 -3.06 24.57 1.18
C GLY A 192 -2.59 23.83 -0.06
N ASN A 193 -2.64 24.51 -1.20
CA ASN A 193 -2.15 24.00 -2.46
C ASN A 193 -1.37 25.10 -3.19
N ILE A 194 -0.11 24.82 -3.54
CA ILE A 194 0.80 25.78 -4.19
C ILE A 194 0.64 25.84 -5.70
N ASN A 195 -0.15 24.96 -6.31
CA ASN A 195 -0.44 25.06 -7.74
C ASN A 195 -1.22 26.35 -8.05
N PRO A 196 -0.92 27.04 -9.15
CA PRO A 196 -1.67 28.23 -9.56
C PRO A 196 -3.17 28.00 -9.70
N SER A 197 -3.57 26.80 -10.12
CA SER A 197 -4.97 26.38 -10.22
C SER A 197 -5.62 26.04 -8.88
N LYS A 198 -4.85 25.99 -7.78
CA LYS A 198 -5.23 25.48 -6.45
C LYS A 198 -5.82 24.06 -6.48
N ARG A 199 -5.49 23.28 -7.51
CA ARG A 199 -5.95 21.91 -7.74
C ARG A 199 -4.78 20.98 -8.01
N GLY A 200 -5.00 19.68 -7.81
CA GLY A 200 -4.00 18.63 -8.04
C GLY A 200 -3.23 18.24 -6.77
N LEU A 201 -3.03 16.95 -6.59
CA LEU A 201 -2.39 16.36 -5.38
C LEU A 201 -0.92 16.76 -5.23
N ASN A 202 -0.23 17.00 -6.34
CA ASN A 202 1.19 17.36 -6.37
C ASN A 202 1.50 18.79 -5.85
N GLY A 203 0.46 19.62 -5.70
CA GLY A 203 0.60 20.97 -5.12
C GLY A 203 0.21 21.05 -3.65
N GLU A 204 -0.27 19.99 -3.04
CA GLU A 204 -0.74 20.02 -1.67
C GLU A 204 0.41 20.10 -0.66
N VAL A 205 0.23 20.96 0.35
CA VAL A 205 1.18 21.23 1.43
C VAL A 205 0.55 20.83 2.76
N TYR A 206 1.29 20.06 3.55
CA TYR A 206 0.84 19.53 4.83
C TYR A 206 1.75 19.99 5.97
N LEU A 207 1.19 20.07 7.19
CA LEU A 207 1.98 20.29 8.40
C LEU A 207 2.80 19.06 8.77
N THR A 208 3.94 19.29 9.41
CA THR A 208 4.83 18.23 9.90
C THR A 208 4.25 17.46 11.08
N SER A 209 3.31 18.07 11.81
CA SER A 209 2.61 17.46 12.95
C SER A 209 1.50 16.49 12.55
N GLY A 210 1.16 16.42 11.26
CA GLY A 210 0.07 15.60 10.76
C GLY A 210 0.53 14.32 10.04
N LEU A 211 -0.45 13.62 9.48
CA LEU A 211 -0.23 12.47 8.62
C LEU A 211 0.35 12.87 7.26
N ALA A 212 1.18 12.00 6.69
CA ALA A 212 1.58 12.13 5.30
C ALA A 212 0.51 11.54 4.35
N PRO A 213 0.30 12.14 3.17
CA PRO A 213 -0.50 11.51 2.14
C PRO A 213 0.19 10.25 1.58
N THR A 214 -0.58 9.39 0.92
CA THR A 214 -0.02 8.20 0.25
C THR A 214 0.99 8.63 -0.82
N LEU A 215 2.19 8.08 -0.75
CA LEU A 215 3.19 8.23 -1.80
C LEU A 215 2.71 7.48 -3.05
N THR A 216 2.60 8.19 -4.17
CA THR A 216 2.20 7.61 -5.45
C THR A 216 3.37 7.63 -6.43
N ARG A 217 3.45 6.60 -7.29
CA ARG A 217 4.39 6.57 -8.41
C ARG A 217 3.86 7.48 -9.53
N GLY A 218 3.90 8.78 -9.34
CA GLY A 218 3.47 9.77 -10.34
C GLY A 218 4.65 10.52 -10.93
N LYS A 219 4.53 10.95 -12.18
CA LYS A 219 5.42 11.98 -12.75
C LYS A 219 5.01 13.32 -12.12
N GLY A 220 5.61 13.70 -11.02
CA GLY A 220 5.34 14.96 -10.35
C GLY A 220 6.11 15.07 -9.04
N GLU A 221 6.20 16.28 -8.52
CA GLU A 221 6.80 16.54 -7.22
C GLU A 221 5.99 15.83 -6.12
N GLY A 222 6.69 15.17 -5.20
CA GLY A 222 6.08 14.47 -4.06
C GLY A 222 5.34 15.39 -3.10
N ALA A 223 4.79 14.80 -2.04
CA ALA A 223 4.15 15.56 -0.96
C ALA A 223 5.13 16.57 -0.37
N LYS A 224 4.65 17.79 -0.12
CA LYS A 224 5.44 18.90 0.39
C LYS A 224 5.14 19.12 1.85
N ILE A 225 6.20 19.27 2.64
CA ILE A 225 6.11 19.54 4.06
C ILE A 225 6.50 20.99 4.28
N ALA A 226 5.68 21.72 5.05
CA ALA A 226 5.91 23.10 5.39
C ALA A 226 6.73 23.21 6.66
N ILE A 227 7.91 23.81 6.58
CA ILE A 227 8.70 24.21 7.74
C ILE A 227 8.69 25.74 7.81
N PRO A 228 8.19 26.35 8.88
CA PRO A 228 8.16 27.80 9.01
C PRO A 228 9.56 28.41 9.01
N VAL A 229 9.81 29.36 8.14
CA VAL A 229 11.10 30.06 8.00
C VAL A 229 10.87 31.56 8.00
N LEU A 230 11.71 32.28 8.74
CA LEU A 230 11.66 33.73 8.86
C LEU A 230 12.36 34.36 7.70
N THR A 231 12.49 34.47 6.69
CA THR A 231 13.23 34.99 5.51
C THR A 231 13.76 33.88 4.61
N THR A 232 13.02 33.64 3.55
CA THR A 232 13.34 32.63 2.54
C THR A 232 14.50 32.98 1.63
N ASP A 233 14.81 34.26 1.46
CA ASP A 233 15.79 34.75 0.48
C ASP A 233 17.23 34.78 1.04
N ARG A 234 17.43 34.47 2.32
CA ARG A 234 18.73 34.59 2.99
C ARG A 234 19.01 33.34 3.83
N LEU A 235 19.93 32.54 3.36
CA LEU A 235 20.39 31.33 4.07
C LEU A 235 21.34 31.67 5.24
N GLU A 236 22.00 32.80 5.21
CA GLU A 236 22.92 33.21 6.27
C GLU A 236 22.28 34.18 7.27
N LYS A 237 22.54 33.95 8.55
CA LYS A 237 22.00 34.71 9.66
C LYS A 237 22.71 36.06 9.75
N ARG A 238 21.99 37.17 9.61
CA ARG A 238 22.50 38.54 9.78
C ARG A 238 22.09 39.22 11.09
N GLN A 239 21.16 38.64 11.86
CA GLN A 239 20.67 39.19 13.13
C GLN A 239 20.52 38.08 14.18
N HIS A 240 20.56 38.46 15.48
CA HIS A 240 20.31 37.55 16.58
C HIS A 240 18.83 37.09 16.60
N GLY A 241 18.57 35.79 16.52
CA GLY A 241 17.25 35.18 16.56
C GLY A 241 17.19 33.84 15.84
N ARG A 242 16.22 33.02 16.19
CA ARG A 242 15.93 31.74 15.49
C ARG A 242 15.35 32.03 14.11
N ARG A 243 15.89 31.39 13.08
CA ARG A 243 15.35 31.44 11.71
C ARG A 243 14.35 30.33 11.43
N PHE A 244 14.56 29.20 12.08
CA PHE A 244 13.71 28.03 11.94
C PHE A 244 12.94 27.82 13.25
N LYS A 245 11.73 27.37 13.12
CA LYS A 245 10.88 26.94 14.24
C LYS A 245 10.86 25.42 14.28
N ASP A 246 10.82 24.87 15.49
CA ASP A 246 10.59 23.45 15.68
C ASP A 246 9.10 23.13 15.45
N ASN A 247 8.80 21.86 15.22
CA ASN A 247 7.44 21.40 14.84
C ASN A 247 6.34 21.77 15.84
N GLN A 248 6.69 22.16 17.08
CA GLN A 248 5.71 22.54 18.12
C GLN A 248 5.79 24.02 18.49
N ASP A 249 6.68 24.78 17.88
CA ASP A 249 6.79 26.21 18.14
C ASP A 249 5.66 26.99 17.43
N PRO A 250 5.10 28.03 18.06
CA PRO A 250 4.17 28.92 17.38
C PRO A 250 4.84 29.60 16.17
N MET A 251 4.07 29.88 15.14
CA MET A 251 4.55 30.61 13.96
C MET A 251 5.23 31.93 14.35
N PHE A 252 6.19 32.38 13.56
CA PHE A 252 6.76 33.72 13.72
C PHE A 252 5.67 34.79 13.59
N THR A 253 5.80 35.85 14.40
CA THR A 253 4.94 37.01 14.23
C THR A 253 5.18 37.65 12.85
N LEU A 254 4.11 37.82 12.10
CA LEU A 254 4.16 38.47 10.79
C LEU A 254 4.37 39.97 10.96
N THR A 255 5.47 40.51 10.43
CA THR A 255 5.68 41.94 10.31
C THR A 255 5.62 42.34 8.83
N SER A 256 5.31 43.58 8.52
CA SER A 256 5.17 44.08 7.15
C SER A 256 6.48 44.03 6.34
N GLN A 257 7.62 43.79 7.00
CA GLN A 257 8.96 43.75 6.37
C GLN A 257 9.50 42.32 6.23
N ASP A 258 8.86 41.35 6.86
CA ASP A 258 9.36 39.98 6.84
C ASP A 258 8.73 39.19 5.69
N ARG A 259 9.58 38.59 4.86
CA ARG A 259 9.15 37.61 3.87
C ARG A 259 9.15 36.24 4.51
N HIS A 260 8.01 35.84 5.05
CA HIS A 260 7.82 34.50 5.57
C HIS A 260 7.70 33.50 4.44
N GLY A 261 8.36 32.40 4.56
CA GLY A 261 8.34 31.33 3.60
C GLY A 261 8.24 29.97 4.24
N VAL A 262 8.18 28.99 3.40
CA VAL A 262 8.12 27.59 3.76
C VAL A 262 9.27 26.89 3.08
N VAL A 263 10.12 26.24 3.84
CA VAL A 263 11.13 25.34 3.28
C VAL A 263 10.41 24.01 3.03
N VAL A 264 10.45 23.56 1.79
CA VAL A 264 9.98 22.23 1.43
C VAL A 264 11.11 21.25 1.66
N ALA A 265 11.00 20.42 2.68
CA ALA A 265 11.95 19.34 2.93
C ALA A 265 11.52 18.10 2.14
N GLY A 266 12.35 17.71 1.18
CA GLY A 266 12.24 16.44 0.47
C GLY A 266 11.67 16.51 -0.94
N ASN A 267 12.58 16.37 -1.91
CA ASN A 267 12.27 15.82 -3.22
C ASN A 267 12.96 14.46 -3.33
N LEU A 268 12.20 13.42 -3.63
CA LEU A 268 12.81 12.19 -4.13
C LEU A 268 13.44 12.51 -5.49
N PRO A 269 14.69 12.09 -5.77
CA PRO A 269 15.41 12.51 -6.97
C PRO A 269 14.71 12.02 -8.22
N THR A 270 14.08 12.93 -8.94
CA THR A 270 13.81 12.76 -10.35
C THR A 270 15.03 13.30 -11.10
N ARG A 271 15.52 12.52 -12.08
CA ARG A 271 16.65 12.90 -12.93
C ARG A 271 16.45 14.32 -13.46
N PHE A 272 17.45 15.20 -13.17
CA PHE A 272 17.69 16.47 -13.81
C PHE A 272 16.57 17.52 -13.76
N ASP A 273 16.53 18.29 -12.66
CA ASP A 273 16.27 19.71 -12.77
C ASP A 273 16.88 20.48 -11.58
N GLN A 274 17.41 21.69 -11.84
CA GLN A 274 18.18 22.49 -10.89
C GLN A 274 17.34 23.11 -9.75
N THR A 275 16.06 22.82 -9.67
CA THR A 275 15.11 23.36 -8.69
C THR A 275 14.89 22.47 -7.46
N GLY A 276 15.40 21.25 -7.46
CA GLY A 276 15.22 20.29 -6.37
C GLY A 276 16.40 20.31 -5.37
N ARG A 277 16.58 21.39 -4.59
CA ARG A 277 17.57 21.41 -3.52
C ARG A 277 16.98 20.80 -2.24
N VAL A 278 17.47 19.64 -1.86
CA VAL A 278 17.31 19.10 -0.51
C VAL A 278 18.33 19.78 0.37
N PHE A 279 17.91 20.51 1.38
CA PHE A 279 18.81 21.01 2.41
C PHE A 279 18.80 19.99 3.54
N ASP A 280 19.97 19.38 3.78
CA ASP A 280 20.20 18.58 4.98
C ASP A 280 20.35 19.56 6.15
N ILE A 281 19.49 19.42 7.16
CA ILE A 281 19.49 20.24 8.37
C ILE A 281 20.22 19.55 9.53
N SER A 282 20.94 18.45 9.26
CA SER A 282 21.77 17.72 10.23
C SER A 282 23.24 18.12 10.22
N GLY A 283 23.57 19.37 9.84
CA GLY A 283 24.90 19.97 9.94
C GLY A 283 25.06 20.84 11.16
#